data_45e55bcefdcaa3b5f420e4bc58185288
#
_entry.id   45e55bcefdcaa3b5f420e4bc58185288
#
_cell.length_a   1.000
_cell.length_b   1.000
_cell.length_c   1.000
_cell.angle_alpha   90.00
_cell.angle_beta   90.00
_cell.angle_gamma   90.00
#
_symmetry.space_group_name_H-M   'P 1'
#
loop_
_entity.id
_entity.type
_entity.pdbx_description
1 polymer ?
#
loop_
_entity_poly.entity_id
_entity_poly.type
_entity_poly.pdbx_seq_one_letter_code
_entity_poly.pdbx_strand_id
1 'polypeptide(L)'
;MIGRLRGLLAVKQPPWLVIDVGGVGYELEAPMSTFYDLPELGREVTLFTHYAQKEDSVALYGFLREQERRLFRDVQKVSGIGAKIALAILSGVSVDAFARLVQAGDVTALTRIPGIGKKTAERIVVCLLYTSPS
;
A
#
# COMPACT_ATOMS: atom_id res chain seq x y z
N MET A 1 -3.69 8.24 16.13
CA MET A 1 -4.00 7.77 14.76
C MET A 1 -3.58 8.83 13.76
N ILE A 2 -2.85 8.45 12.75
CA ILE A 2 -2.38 9.40 11.73
C ILE A 2 -3.01 9.00 10.41
N GLY A 3 -3.97 9.81 9.94
CA GLY A 3 -4.73 9.50 8.73
C GLY A 3 -4.22 10.21 7.48
N ARG A 4 -3.49 11.30 7.65
CA ARG A 4 -2.99 12.10 6.52
C ARG A 4 -1.84 12.98 6.99
N LEU A 5 -0.85 13.14 6.13
CA LEU A 5 0.26 14.06 6.38
C LEU A 5 0.41 15.00 5.17
N ARG A 6 0.58 16.28 5.46
CA ARG A 6 0.93 17.27 4.45
C ARG A 6 2.17 18.01 4.91
N GLY A 7 3.19 18.02 4.10
CA GLY A 7 4.44 18.68 4.43
C GLY A 7 5.41 18.61 3.27
N LEU A 8 6.66 18.91 3.55
CA LEU A 8 7.71 18.92 2.54
C LEU A 8 8.38 17.56 2.43
N LEU A 9 8.58 17.10 1.21
CA LEU A 9 9.29 15.85 0.96
C LEU A 9 10.77 16.04 1.26
N ALA A 10 11.23 15.50 2.39
CA ALA A 10 12.59 15.72 2.87
C ALA A 10 13.55 14.62 2.44
N VAL A 11 13.09 13.37 2.35
CA VAL A 11 13.89 12.21 1.96
C VAL A 11 13.08 11.36 1.00
N LYS A 12 13.75 10.82 -0.02
CA LYS A 12 13.12 9.98 -1.03
C LYS A 12 14.08 8.84 -1.38
N GLN A 13 14.00 7.76 -0.61
CA GLN A 13 14.84 6.57 -0.80
C GLN A 13 13.95 5.32 -0.73
N PRO A 14 13.38 4.90 -1.86
CA PRO A 14 12.46 3.75 -1.86
C PRO A 14 13.05 2.56 -1.10
N PRO A 15 12.25 1.87 -0.28
CA PRO A 15 10.81 2.07 -0.04
C PRO A 15 10.48 3.12 1.01
N TRP A 16 11.44 3.93 1.44
CA TRP A 16 11.29 4.90 2.53
C TRP A 16 11.21 6.33 2.02
N LEU A 17 10.45 7.14 2.71
CA LEU A 17 10.42 8.58 2.50
C LEU A 17 10.20 9.29 3.83
N VAL A 18 10.53 10.57 3.88
CA VAL A 18 10.30 11.39 5.07
C VAL A 18 9.55 12.64 4.64
N ILE A 19 8.47 12.92 5.37
CA ILE A 19 7.70 14.16 5.22
C ILE A 19 8.00 15.04 6.41
N ASP A 20 8.47 16.25 6.15
CA ASP A 20 8.73 17.24 7.18
C ASP A 20 7.47 18.08 7.38
N VAL A 21 6.88 17.97 8.56
CA VAL A 21 5.70 18.73 8.95
C VAL A 21 6.07 19.64 10.10
N GLY A 22 6.36 20.90 9.80
CA GLY A 22 6.70 21.88 10.82
C GLY A 22 7.95 21.52 11.63
N GLY A 23 8.93 20.87 11.03
CA GLY A 23 10.16 20.46 11.69
C GLY A 23 10.16 19.05 12.24
N VAL A 24 9.02 18.35 12.19
CA VAL A 24 8.93 16.93 12.57
C VAL A 24 9.02 16.08 11.31
N GLY A 25 10.03 15.20 11.27
CA GLY A 25 10.20 14.28 10.15
C GLY A 25 9.45 12.98 10.37
N TYR A 26 8.39 12.76 9.62
CA TYR A 26 7.66 11.48 9.66
C TYR A 26 8.25 10.54 8.63
N GLU A 27 8.71 9.39 9.07
CA GLU A 27 9.27 8.36 8.19
C GLU A 27 8.17 7.39 7.80
N LEU A 28 7.98 7.22 6.50
CA LEU A 28 6.93 6.35 5.98
C LEU A 28 7.53 5.35 5.00
N GLU A 29 6.91 4.19 4.94
CA GLU A 29 7.17 3.22 3.89
C GLU A 29 6.03 3.31 2.86
N ALA A 30 6.36 3.25 1.58
CA ALA A 30 5.37 3.42 0.52
C ALA A 30 5.64 2.47 -0.63
N PRO A 31 4.60 2.10 -1.41
CA PRO A 31 4.81 1.27 -2.58
C PRO A 31 5.50 2.05 -3.70
N MET A 32 6.10 1.34 -4.65
CA MET A 32 6.79 1.98 -5.77
C MET A 32 5.86 2.86 -6.60
N SER A 33 4.57 2.50 -6.69
CA SER A 33 3.58 3.33 -7.38
C SER A 33 3.54 4.75 -6.83
N THR A 34 3.69 4.90 -5.52
CA THR A 34 3.74 6.21 -4.87
C THR A 34 5.02 6.97 -5.28
N PHE A 35 6.16 6.29 -5.27
CA PHE A 35 7.43 6.94 -5.59
C PHE A 35 7.48 7.48 -7.02
N TYR A 36 6.85 6.80 -7.98
CA TYR A 36 6.84 7.26 -9.36
C TYR A 36 6.13 8.60 -9.52
N ASP A 37 5.16 8.89 -8.65
CA ASP A 37 4.34 10.10 -8.75
C ASP A 37 4.68 11.14 -7.68
N LEU A 38 5.72 10.91 -6.86
CA LEU A 38 6.13 11.89 -5.86
C LEU A 38 6.76 13.11 -6.53
N PRO A 39 6.58 14.31 -5.93
CA PRO A 39 7.27 15.50 -6.41
C PRO A 39 8.76 15.45 -6.09
N GLU A 40 9.49 16.47 -6.51
CA GLU A 40 10.89 16.63 -6.17
C GLU A 40 11.08 16.92 -4.69
N LEU A 41 12.26 16.62 -4.19
CA LEU A 41 12.63 16.95 -2.82
C LEU A 41 12.41 18.43 -2.54
N GLY A 42 11.91 18.74 -1.35
CA GLY A 42 11.63 20.10 -0.92
C GLY A 42 10.26 20.61 -1.31
N ARG A 43 9.52 19.87 -2.13
CA ARG A 43 8.17 20.23 -2.52
C ARG A 43 7.13 19.72 -1.53
N GLU A 44 6.00 20.44 -1.47
CA GLU A 44 4.88 20.02 -0.63
C GLU A 44 4.18 18.83 -1.23
N VAL A 45 3.82 17.87 -0.37
CA VAL A 45 3.05 16.69 -0.77
C VAL A 45 2.08 16.34 0.34
N THR A 46 0.95 15.79 -0.04
CA THR A 46 -0.04 15.25 0.90
C THR A 46 -0.13 13.74 0.66
N LEU A 47 0.02 12.98 1.74
CA LEU A 47 -0.09 11.52 1.67
C LEU A 47 -1.22 11.06 2.57
N PHE A 48 -1.99 10.09 2.09
CA PHE A 48 -2.89 9.31 2.92
C PHE A 48 -2.04 8.28 3.66
N THR A 49 -2.29 8.12 4.95
CA THR A 49 -1.42 7.30 5.78
C THR A 49 -2.17 6.16 6.44
N HIS A 50 -1.43 5.10 6.71
CA HIS A 50 -1.91 3.99 7.52
C HIS A 50 -0.94 3.79 8.67
N TYR A 51 -1.44 3.95 9.89
CA TYR A 51 -0.67 3.77 11.12
C TYR A 51 -0.91 2.35 11.60
N ALA A 52 0.18 1.59 11.77
CA ALA A 52 0.10 0.22 12.25
C ALA A 52 0.91 0.10 13.53
N GLN A 53 0.24 -0.28 14.62
CA GLN A 53 0.88 -0.49 15.90
C GLN A 53 0.85 -1.97 16.22
N LYS A 54 2.03 -2.53 16.48
CA LYS A 54 2.19 -3.88 16.99
C LYS A 54 2.70 -3.78 18.42
N GLU A 55 2.79 -4.94 19.07
CA GLU A 55 3.21 -5.00 20.47
C GLU A 55 4.53 -4.28 20.73
N ASP A 56 5.49 -4.44 19.84
CA ASP A 56 6.85 -3.94 20.01
C ASP A 56 7.30 -2.99 18.91
N SER A 57 6.40 -2.57 18.03
CA SER A 57 6.78 -1.73 16.91
C SER A 57 5.64 -0.87 16.41
N VAL A 58 5.98 0.22 15.76
CA VAL A 58 5.06 1.13 15.11
C VAL A 58 5.56 1.35 13.69
N ALA A 59 4.64 1.31 12.73
CA ALA A 59 4.96 1.57 11.33
C ALA A 59 3.97 2.55 10.73
N LEU A 60 4.45 3.39 9.82
CA LEU A 60 3.62 4.35 9.11
C LEU A 60 3.79 4.11 7.62
N TYR A 61 2.68 3.98 6.92
CA TYR A 61 2.67 3.74 5.47
C TYR A 61 2.01 4.91 4.77
N GLY A 62 2.51 5.25 3.57
CA GLY A 62 2.03 6.41 2.84
C GLY A 62 1.60 6.09 1.43
N PHE A 63 0.53 6.77 0.97
CA PHE A 63 -0.06 6.58 -0.35
C PHE A 63 -0.50 7.93 -0.89
N LEU A 64 -0.37 8.13 -2.20
CA LEU A 64 -0.84 9.36 -2.83
C LEU A 64 -2.35 9.37 -3.05
N ARG A 65 -2.97 8.19 -3.13
CA ARG A 65 -4.40 8.06 -3.39
C ARG A 65 -5.07 7.23 -2.33
N GLU A 66 -6.27 7.64 -1.95
CA GLU A 66 -7.01 6.91 -0.93
C GLU A 66 -7.39 5.50 -1.38
N GLN A 67 -7.61 5.29 -2.67
CA GLN A 67 -7.89 3.96 -3.22
C GLN A 67 -6.75 2.98 -2.95
N GLU A 68 -5.51 3.45 -3.03
CA GLU A 68 -4.35 2.62 -2.75
C GLU A 68 -4.28 2.27 -1.27
N ARG A 69 -4.55 3.23 -0.39
CA ARG A 69 -4.60 2.96 1.05
C ARG A 69 -5.69 1.94 1.38
N ARG A 70 -6.86 2.08 0.75
CA ARG A 70 -7.97 1.16 0.95
C ARG A 70 -7.59 -0.26 0.51
N LEU A 71 -6.98 -0.40 -0.66
CA LEU A 71 -6.52 -1.69 -1.15
C LEU A 71 -5.45 -2.29 -0.20
N PHE A 72 -4.53 -1.47 0.25
CA PHE A 72 -3.51 -1.88 1.22
C PHE A 72 -4.13 -2.51 2.46
N ARG A 73 -5.18 -1.88 2.98
CA ARG A 73 -5.90 -2.39 4.15
C ARG A 73 -6.68 -3.65 3.84
N ASP A 74 -7.38 -3.65 2.70
CA ASP A 74 -8.27 -4.76 2.33
C ASP A 74 -7.51 -6.05 2.08
N VAL A 75 -6.37 -6.00 1.39
CA VAL A 75 -5.62 -7.23 1.12
C VAL A 75 -5.04 -7.85 2.39
N GLN A 76 -4.78 -7.05 3.41
CA GLN A 76 -4.27 -7.56 4.68
C GLN A 76 -5.32 -8.30 5.51
N LYS A 77 -6.58 -8.19 5.14
CA LYS A 77 -7.65 -9.00 5.74
C LYS A 77 -7.59 -10.44 5.27
N VAL A 78 -6.89 -10.69 4.18
CA VAL A 78 -6.70 -12.04 3.65
C VAL A 78 -5.63 -12.74 4.48
N SER A 79 -5.93 -13.96 4.95
CA SER A 79 -4.98 -14.75 5.71
C SER A 79 -3.69 -14.99 4.90
N GLY A 80 -2.56 -14.71 5.52
CA GLY A 80 -1.25 -14.85 4.87
C GLY A 80 -0.71 -13.59 4.22
N ILE A 81 -1.47 -12.49 4.22
CA ILE A 81 -1.01 -11.23 3.65
C ILE A 81 -0.77 -10.20 4.75
N GLY A 82 0.51 -9.86 4.95
CA GLY A 82 0.89 -8.76 5.82
C GLY A 82 1.22 -7.51 5.01
N ALA A 83 1.74 -6.51 5.70
CA ALA A 83 2.05 -5.22 5.09
C ALA A 83 3.05 -5.33 3.94
N LYS A 84 4.07 -6.18 4.08
CA LYS A 84 5.11 -6.34 3.07
C LYS A 84 4.54 -6.84 1.74
N ILE A 85 3.66 -7.85 1.81
CA ILE A 85 3.03 -8.41 0.61
C ILE A 85 2.04 -7.40 0.04
N ALA A 86 1.30 -6.69 0.90
CA ALA A 86 0.38 -5.65 0.47
C ALA A 86 1.12 -4.55 -0.33
N LEU A 87 2.30 -4.13 0.14
CA LEU A 87 3.13 -3.17 -0.60
C LEU A 87 3.60 -3.74 -1.93
N ALA A 88 3.94 -5.03 -1.96
CA ALA A 88 4.37 -5.69 -3.20
C ALA A 88 3.22 -5.72 -4.23
N ILE A 89 2.00 -5.96 -3.78
CA ILE A 89 0.82 -5.90 -4.66
C ILE A 89 0.71 -4.51 -5.29
N LEU A 90 0.73 -3.48 -4.47
CA LEU A 90 0.59 -2.10 -4.94
C LEU A 90 1.78 -1.64 -5.79
N SER A 91 2.93 -2.24 -5.60
CA SER A 91 4.11 -1.93 -6.41
C SER A 91 4.07 -2.62 -7.77
N GLY A 92 3.35 -3.72 -7.88
CA GLY A 92 3.35 -4.57 -9.08
C GLY A 92 2.18 -4.33 -10.02
N VAL A 93 1.02 -3.93 -9.51
CA VAL A 93 -0.19 -3.73 -10.32
C VAL A 93 -0.94 -2.50 -9.84
N SER A 94 -1.68 -1.87 -10.75
CA SER A 94 -2.58 -0.76 -10.37
C SER A 94 -3.78 -1.31 -9.60
N VAL A 95 -4.45 -0.41 -8.87
CA VAL A 95 -5.68 -0.78 -8.14
C VAL A 95 -6.72 -1.37 -9.10
N ASP A 96 -6.90 -0.72 -10.26
CA ASP A 96 -7.88 -1.19 -11.24
C ASP A 96 -7.51 -2.54 -11.85
N ALA A 97 -6.23 -2.73 -12.17
CA ALA A 97 -5.75 -4.01 -12.70
C ALA A 97 -5.93 -5.13 -11.69
N PHE A 98 -5.62 -4.85 -10.43
CA PHE A 98 -5.80 -5.84 -9.37
C PHE A 98 -7.27 -6.23 -9.22
N ALA A 99 -8.17 -5.23 -9.23
CA ALA A 99 -9.61 -5.48 -9.15
C ALA A 99 -10.09 -6.37 -10.30
N ARG A 100 -9.59 -6.14 -11.51
CA ARG A 100 -9.95 -6.97 -12.67
C ARG A 100 -9.48 -8.42 -12.51
N LEU A 101 -8.27 -8.61 -11.98
CA LEU A 101 -7.75 -9.97 -11.74
C LEU A 101 -8.60 -10.71 -10.72
N VAL A 102 -9.01 -10.02 -9.66
CA VAL A 102 -9.86 -10.63 -8.63
C VAL A 102 -11.24 -10.99 -9.21
N GLN A 103 -11.84 -10.08 -9.95
CA GLN A 103 -13.17 -10.31 -10.56
C GLN A 103 -13.13 -11.45 -11.58
N ALA A 104 -12.04 -11.58 -12.32
CA ALA A 104 -11.86 -12.65 -13.29
C ALA A 104 -11.49 -13.98 -12.63
N GLY A 105 -11.15 -13.97 -11.34
CA GLY A 105 -10.66 -15.16 -10.65
C GLY A 105 -9.33 -15.66 -11.20
N ASP A 106 -8.49 -14.74 -11.68
CA ASP A 106 -7.25 -15.09 -12.37
C ASP A 106 -6.13 -15.41 -11.37
N VAL A 107 -6.20 -16.59 -10.79
CA VAL A 107 -5.25 -17.07 -9.79
C VAL A 107 -3.84 -17.09 -10.35
N THR A 108 -3.67 -17.54 -11.59
CA THR A 108 -2.36 -17.61 -12.22
C THR A 108 -1.69 -16.24 -12.30
N ALA A 109 -2.43 -15.23 -12.74
CA ALA A 109 -1.88 -13.88 -12.81
C ALA A 109 -1.54 -13.32 -11.42
N LEU A 110 -2.38 -13.60 -10.43
CA LEU A 110 -2.11 -13.15 -9.06
C LEU A 110 -0.83 -13.76 -8.50
N THR A 111 -0.51 -14.99 -8.85
CA THR A 111 0.71 -15.66 -8.35
C THR A 111 1.98 -15.05 -8.93
N ARG A 112 1.88 -14.23 -9.97
CA ARG A 112 3.04 -13.52 -10.52
C ARG A 112 3.51 -12.37 -9.61
N ILE A 113 2.66 -11.95 -8.68
CA ILE A 113 3.03 -10.94 -7.71
C ILE A 113 3.95 -11.57 -6.68
N PRO A 114 5.15 -10.97 -6.41
CA PRO A 114 6.09 -11.55 -5.45
C PRO A 114 5.45 -11.74 -4.08
N GLY A 115 5.65 -12.91 -3.50
CA GLY A 115 5.11 -13.26 -2.19
C GLY A 115 3.73 -13.89 -2.21
N ILE A 116 3.08 -13.98 -3.37
CA ILE A 116 1.76 -14.58 -3.50
C ILE A 116 1.87 -15.95 -4.16
N GLY A 117 1.61 -17.00 -3.39
CA GLY A 117 1.52 -18.35 -3.89
C GLY A 117 0.08 -18.68 -4.30
N LYS A 118 -0.11 -19.91 -4.80
CA LYS A 118 -1.41 -20.33 -5.30
C LYS A 118 -2.51 -20.27 -4.24
N LYS A 119 -2.23 -20.76 -3.03
CA LYS A 119 -3.23 -20.75 -1.95
C LYS A 119 -3.61 -19.33 -1.55
N THR A 120 -2.63 -18.44 -1.46
CA THR A 120 -2.89 -17.04 -1.12
C THR A 120 -3.71 -16.38 -2.21
N ALA A 121 -3.37 -16.63 -3.49
CA ALA A 121 -4.13 -16.11 -4.62
C ALA A 121 -5.59 -16.57 -4.59
N GLU A 122 -5.81 -17.83 -4.29
CA GLU A 122 -7.18 -18.36 -4.16
C GLU A 122 -7.93 -17.69 -3.01
N ARG A 123 -7.26 -17.46 -1.89
CA ARG A 123 -7.86 -16.75 -0.75
C ARG A 123 -8.21 -15.30 -1.09
N ILE A 124 -7.34 -14.64 -1.85
CA ILE A 124 -7.60 -13.27 -2.32
C ILE A 124 -8.90 -13.23 -3.12
N VAL A 125 -9.04 -14.13 -4.08
CA VAL A 125 -10.23 -14.19 -4.93
C VAL A 125 -11.48 -14.40 -4.07
N VAL A 126 -11.45 -15.39 -3.19
CA VAL A 126 -12.62 -15.69 -2.34
C VAL A 126 -12.94 -14.52 -1.42
N CYS A 127 -11.95 -13.96 -0.73
CA CYS A 127 -12.18 -12.90 0.24
C CYS A 127 -12.65 -11.60 -0.41
N LEU A 128 -11.98 -11.18 -1.48
CA LEU A 128 -12.23 -9.85 -2.03
C LEU A 128 -13.37 -9.85 -3.04
N LEU A 129 -13.61 -10.98 -3.71
CA LEU A 129 -14.74 -11.07 -4.64
C LEU A 129 -16.08 -10.91 -3.93
N TYR A 130 -16.20 -11.49 -2.73
CA TYR A 130 -17.46 -11.46 -1.98
C TYR A 130 -17.59 -10.30 -1.01
N THR A 131 -16.49 -9.63 -0.65
CA THR A 131 -16.51 -8.54 0.33
C THR A 131 -16.31 -7.17 -0.29
N SER A 132 -15.83 -7.12 -1.53
CA SER A 132 -15.60 -5.85 -2.19
C SER A 132 -16.94 -5.18 -2.51
N PRO A 133 -17.20 -3.99 -1.97
CA PRO A 133 -18.33 -3.23 -2.46
C PRO A 133 -18.04 -2.81 -3.88
N SER A 134 -18.89 -3.20 -4.72
CA SER A 134 -18.81 -2.83 -6.13
C SER A 134 -18.95 -1.33 -6.33
#